data_7d8e73f407a618caeae0d8f34518d3dc
#
_entry.id   7d8e73f407a618caeae0d8f34518d3dc
#
_cell.length_a   1.000
_cell.length_b   1.000
_cell.length_c   1.000
_cell.angle_alpha   90.00
_cell.angle_beta   90.00
_cell.angle_gamma   90.00
#
_symmetry.space_group_name_H-M   'P 1'
#
loop_
_entity.id
_entity.type
_entity.pdbx_description
1 polymer ?
#
loop_
_entity_poly.entity_id
_entity_poly.type
_entity_poly.pdbx_seq_one_letter_code
_entity_poly.pdbx_strand_id
1 'polypeptide(L)'
;MTPLLRPLALATAAATLLNVSYDPTRELYQDVNAAFTKAWAAKTGQRITINQSHGGSGKQARSVIDGLEADIVTLALSGDIDAISARAGLLPAKWQARLPRNSSPYTSTIVFVVRKGNPKRIRDWDDLVKPGVSVITPNPKTSGGARWNYLAAWGYALKKPGGSDATAREFLARLFRNVPVLDTGARGATTTFGERGLGDVLIAWENEAFLLTKEVGPEKFEVVVPSMSIVAEPPVALVDRNADKHGTRAVAQAYLEFLYTEEAQAIAAKHHYRPGDAKIAAAHAADFPRLTLFTIDDVFGGWRKAQKAHFDDGGTFDLIYQPGR
;
A
#
# COMPACT_ATOMS: atom_id res chain seq x y z
N MET A 1 17.64 47.29 -41.86
CA MET A 1 16.89 46.02 -41.66
C MET A 1 17.68 45.21 -40.63
N THR A 2 17.21 45.22 -39.40
CA THR A 2 17.87 44.51 -38.28
C THR A 2 17.26 43.10 -38.19
N PRO A 3 18.03 42.03 -38.21
CA PRO A 3 17.47 40.69 -38.12
C PRO A 3 16.94 40.43 -36.67
N LEU A 4 15.67 40.13 -36.54
CA LEU A 4 15.05 39.63 -35.32
C LEU A 4 15.64 38.24 -35.01
N LEU A 5 16.52 38.15 -34.02
CA LEU A 5 16.94 36.90 -33.42
C LEU A 5 15.70 36.23 -32.74
N ARG A 6 15.19 35.19 -33.37
CA ARG A 6 14.25 34.28 -32.71
C ARG A 6 15.00 33.57 -31.55
N PRO A 7 14.43 33.55 -30.33
CA PRO A 7 15.03 32.73 -29.29
C PRO A 7 14.91 31.24 -29.70
N LEU A 8 16.07 30.58 -29.81
CA LEU A 8 16.11 29.12 -29.86
C LEU A 8 15.50 28.62 -28.54
N ALA A 9 14.32 28.05 -28.64
CA ALA A 9 13.79 27.24 -27.54
C ALA A 9 14.74 26.03 -27.38
N LEU A 10 15.56 26.04 -26.35
CA LEU A 10 16.28 24.83 -25.95
C LEU A 10 15.23 23.78 -25.70
N ALA A 11 15.17 22.76 -26.54
CA ALA A 11 14.39 21.56 -26.27
C ALA A 11 14.97 20.96 -24.99
N THR A 12 14.24 21.11 -23.89
CA THR A 12 14.63 20.48 -22.62
C THR A 12 14.61 18.96 -22.84
N ALA A 13 15.74 18.30 -22.52
CA ALA A 13 15.88 16.86 -22.69
C ALA A 13 14.71 16.14 -21.98
N ALA A 14 14.17 15.11 -22.64
CA ALA A 14 13.12 14.27 -22.04
C ALA A 14 13.71 13.59 -20.77
N ALA A 15 13.03 13.75 -19.64
CA ALA A 15 13.41 13.05 -18.40
C ALA A 15 12.65 11.73 -18.29
N THR A 16 13.30 10.72 -17.71
CA THR A 16 12.65 9.44 -17.38
C THR A 16 12.75 9.22 -15.88
N LEU A 17 11.61 8.97 -15.24
CA LEU A 17 11.54 8.57 -13.83
C LEU A 17 11.24 7.08 -13.72
N LEU A 18 11.80 6.43 -12.71
CA LEU A 18 11.37 5.11 -12.26
C LEU A 18 10.66 5.21 -10.89
N ASN A 19 9.37 4.91 -10.88
CA ASN A 19 8.59 4.73 -9.65
C ASN A 19 8.56 3.24 -9.28
N VAL A 20 9.15 2.88 -8.15
CA VAL A 20 9.09 1.54 -7.59
C VAL A 20 7.99 1.50 -6.54
N SER A 21 6.91 0.76 -6.83
CA SER A 21 5.65 0.79 -6.11
C SER A 21 5.23 -0.60 -5.62
N TYR A 22 4.25 -0.65 -4.72
CA TYR A 22 3.65 -1.90 -4.27
C TYR A 22 2.39 -2.24 -5.09
N ASP A 23 1.98 -3.53 -5.06
CA ASP A 23 1.00 -4.10 -5.99
C ASP A 23 -0.34 -3.36 -6.12
N PRO A 24 -1.04 -2.96 -5.04
CA PRO A 24 -2.39 -2.40 -5.12
C PRO A 24 -2.50 -1.05 -5.83
N THR A 25 -1.40 -0.36 -6.09
CA THR A 25 -1.40 0.99 -6.66
C THR A 25 -1.26 1.04 -8.18
N ARG A 26 -1.32 -0.08 -8.88
CA ARG A 26 -1.09 -0.15 -10.33
C ARG A 26 -1.98 0.82 -11.12
N GLU A 27 -3.26 0.70 -10.91
CA GLU A 27 -4.28 1.48 -11.62
C GLU A 27 -4.24 2.96 -11.18
N LEU A 28 -4.05 3.22 -9.89
CA LEU A 28 -3.87 4.56 -9.35
C LEU A 28 -2.72 5.31 -10.04
N TYR A 29 -1.54 4.69 -10.09
CA TYR A 29 -0.37 5.36 -10.66
C TYR A 29 -0.41 5.47 -12.19
N GLN A 30 -1.19 4.66 -12.89
CA GLN A 30 -1.45 4.91 -14.32
C GLN A 30 -2.15 6.25 -14.52
N ASP A 31 -3.22 6.53 -13.78
CA ASP A 31 -3.96 7.78 -13.88
C ASP A 31 -3.16 8.97 -13.34
N VAL A 32 -2.48 8.82 -12.21
CA VAL A 32 -1.59 9.86 -11.64
C VAL A 32 -0.47 10.24 -12.61
N ASN A 33 0.18 9.25 -13.23
CA ASN A 33 1.26 9.51 -14.18
C ASN A 33 0.77 10.27 -15.41
N ALA A 34 -0.40 9.91 -15.95
CA ALA A 34 -1.00 10.62 -17.07
C ALA A 34 -1.31 12.08 -16.71
N ALA A 35 -1.92 12.32 -15.55
CA ALA A 35 -2.25 13.66 -15.05
C ALA A 35 -0.99 14.49 -14.80
N PHE A 36 -0.01 13.93 -14.08
CA PHE A 36 1.25 14.63 -13.79
C PHE A 36 2.04 14.96 -15.05
N THR A 37 2.17 14.03 -15.98
CA THR A 37 2.88 14.24 -17.25
C THR A 37 2.28 15.42 -18.03
N LYS A 38 0.96 15.52 -18.07
CA LYS A 38 0.24 16.63 -18.69
C LYS A 38 0.50 17.95 -17.95
N ALA A 39 0.36 17.95 -16.63
CA ALA A 39 0.59 19.14 -15.79
C ALA A 39 2.03 19.63 -15.87
N TRP A 40 3.01 18.72 -15.83
CA TRP A 40 4.43 19.04 -15.93
C TRP A 40 4.78 19.66 -17.28
N ALA A 41 4.32 19.05 -18.37
CA ALA A 41 4.53 19.56 -19.72
C ALA A 41 3.91 20.95 -19.90
N ALA A 42 2.71 21.18 -19.38
CA ALA A 42 2.05 22.49 -19.43
C ALA A 42 2.83 23.57 -18.64
N LYS A 43 3.40 23.21 -17.49
CA LYS A 43 4.15 24.13 -16.62
C LYS A 43 5.56 24.45 -17.13
N THR A 44 6.24 23.44 -17.69
CA THR A 44 7.71 23.53 -17.96
C THR A 44 8.07 23.42 -19.43
N GLY A 45 7.18 22.94 -20.29
CA GLY A 45 7.48 22.54 -21.66
C GLY A 45 8.29 21.23 -21.78
N GLN A 46 8.69 20.62 -20.67
CA GLN A 46 9.49 19.39 -20.66
C GLN A 46 8.58 18.16 -20.77
N ARG A 47 8.95 17.23 -21.65
CA ARG A 47 8.32 15.90 -21.73
C ARG A 47 9.01 14.96 -20.75
N ILE A 48 8.20 14.12 -20.09
CA ILE A 48 8.70 13.09 -19.17
C ILE A 48 8.05 11.75 -19.49
N THR A 49 8.79 10.68 -19.18
CA THR A 49 8.29 9.30 -19.14
C THR A 49 8.40 8.81 -17.71
N ILE A 50 7.34 8.16 -17.22
CA ILE A 50 7.34 7.58 -15.87
C ILE A 50 7.17 6.08 -16.01
N ASN A 51 8.26 5.36 -15.77
CA ASN A 51 8.27 3.90 -15.70
C ASN A 51 7.83 3.44 -14.32
N GLN A 52 7.21 2.27 -14.25
CA GLN A 52 6.72 1.69 -13.00
C GLN A 52 7.20 0.27 -12.82
N SER A 53 7.57 -0.06 -11.58
CA SER A 53 7.78 -1.44 -11.12
C SER A 53 6.80 -1.71 -9.99
N HIS A 54 6.03 -2.79 -10.11
CA HIS A 54 5.05 -3.18 -9.08
C HIS A 54 5.32 -4.58 -8.55
N GLY A 55 5.13 -4.77 -7.26
CA GLY A 55 5.29 -6.04 -6.58
C GLY A 55 5.00 -5.95 -5.09
N GLY A 56 5.23 -7.01 -4.33
CA GLY A 56 5.15 -6.96 -2.88
C GLY A 56 6.13 -5.91 -2.32
N SER A 57 5.66 -5.04 -1.43
CA SER A 57 6.40 -3.85 -0.96
C SER A 57 7.80 -4.18 -0.42
N GLY A 58 7.92 -5.20 0.44
CA GLY A 58 9.22 -5.63 0.96
C GLY A 58 10.14 -6.20 -0.12
N LYS A 59 9.58 -6.88 -1.16
CA LYS A 59 10.34 -7.31 -2.33
C LYS A 59 10.84 -6.13 -3.14
N GLN A 60 10.00 -5.13 -3.36
CA GLN A 60 10.36 -3.90 -4.08
C GLN A 60 11.45 -3.11 -3.34
N ALA A 61 11.33 -2.95 -2.02
CA ALA A 61 12.38 -2.32 -1.22
C ALA A 61 13.73 -3.05 -1.35
N ARG A 62 13.70 -4.38 -1.31
CA ARG A 62 14.91 -5.19 -1.50
C ARG A 62 15.52 -4.99 -2.89
N SER A 63 14.70 -4.96 -3.95
CA SER A 63 15.19 -4.69 -5.31
C SER A 63 15.91 -3.34 -5.40
N VAL A 64 15.41 -2.29 -4.73
CA VAL A 64 16.08 -0.98 -4.67
C VAL A 64 17.39 -1.06 -3.88
N ILE A 65 17.42 -1.76 -2.76
CA ILE A 65 18.63 -2.00 -1.96
C ILE A 65 19.69 -2.74 -2.80
N ASP A 66 19.27 -3.71 -3.61
CA ASP A 66 20.10 -4.57 -4.45
C ASP A 66 20.51 -3.88 -5.79
N GLY A 67 20.14 -2.62 -6.00
CA GLY A 67 20.61 -1.81 -7.12
C GLY A 67 19.59 -1.43 -8.18
N LEU A 68 18.29 -1.69 -7.99
CA LEU A 68 17.26 -1.12 -8.87
C LEU A 68 17.21 0.40 -8.68
N GLU A 69 17.61 1.15 -9.69
CA GLU A 69 17.79 2.59 -9.62
C GLU A 69 16.47 3.37 -9.70
N ALA A 70 15.63 3.23 -8.67
CA ALA A 70 14.41 4.01 -8.52
C ALA A 70 14.71 5.48 -8.26
N ASP A 71 13.99 6.40 -8.90
CA ASP A 71 13.98 7.84 -8.57
C ASP A 71 13.07 8.14 -7.39
N ILE A 72 11.94 7.44 -7.35
CA ILE A 72 10.94 7.52 -6.29
C ILE A 72 10.48 6.13 -5.87
N VAL A 73 10.08 6.02 -4.62
CA VAL A 73 9.44 4.82 -4.08
C VAL A 73 8.08 5.18 -3.50
N THR A 74 7.09 4.34 -3.76
CA THR A 74 5.71 4.49 -3.29
C THR A 74 5.28 3.14 -2.72
N LEU A 75 5.67 2.89 -1.45
CA LEU A 75 5.59 1.57 -0.84
C LEU A 75 4.43 1.46 0.17
N ALA A 76 4.17 0.24 0.65
CA ALA A 76 3.02 -0.01 1.52
C ALA A 76 3.22 0.49 2.96
N LEU A 77 4.46 0.65 3.42
CA LEU A 77 4.75 0.98 4.81
C LEU A 77 6.13 1.63 4.99
N SER A 78 6.26 2.46 6.02
CA SER A 78 7.50 3.23 6.25
C SER A 78 8.71 2.34 6.55
N GLY A 79 8.53 1.20 7.19
CA GLY A 79 9.61 0.28 7.49
C GLY A 79 10.35 -0.25 6.25
N ASP A 80 9.68 -0.37 5.10
CA ASP A 80 10.31 -0.77 3.85
C ASP A 80 11.19 0.37 3.28
N ILE A 81 10.77 1.64 3.41
CA ILE A 81 11.60 2.80 3.01
C ILE A 81 12.73 3.02 4.01
N ASP A 82 12.48 2.85 5.31
CA ASP A 82 13.53 2.87 6.34
C ASP A 82 14.64 1.86 6.05
N ALA A 83 14.28 0.67 5.54
CA ALA A 83 15.26 -0.34 5.16
C ALA A 83 16.15 0.13 3.98
N ILE A 84 15.58 0.81 2.98
CA ILE A 84 16.34 1.41 1.88
C ILE A 84 17.30 2.48 2.41
N SER A 85 16.82 3.36 3.29
CA SER A 85 17.65 4.37 3.93
C SER A 85 18.80 3.76 4.74
N ALA A 86 18.50 2.81 5.62
CA ALA A 86 19.47 2.26 6.55
C ALA A 86 20.50 1.33 5.90
N ARG A 87 20.10 0.52 4.90
CA ARG A 87 20.96 -0.50 4.30
C ARG A 87 21.73 -0.02 3.07
N ALA A 88 21.10 0.82 2.25
CA ALA A 88 21.71 1.32 1.01
C ALA A 88 22.15 2.79 1.10
N GLY A 89 21.68 3.55 2.10
CA GLY A 89 21.99 4.95 2.26
C GLY A 89 21.54 5.83 1.09
N LEU A 90 20.50 5.42 0.36
CA LEU A 90 20.03 6.09 -0.85
C LEU A 90 19.18 7.34 -0.57
N LEU A 91 18.62 7.45 0.63
CA LEU A 91 17.85 8.60 1.09
C LEU A 91 18.10 8.83 2.60
N PRO A 92 17.87 10.06 3.13
CA PRO A 92 18.17 10.38 4.52
C PRO A 92 17.20 9.70 5.49
N ALA A 93 17.64 9.43 6.72
CA ALA A 93 16.83 8.81 7.77
C ALA A 93 15.55 9.59 8.14
N LYS A 94 15.54 10.91 7.94
CA LYS A 94 14.38 11.78 8.21
C LYS A 94 13.50 12.00 6.97
N TRP A 95 13.52 11.09 6.00
CA TRP A 95 12.78 11.20 4.74
C TRP A 95 11.27 11.46 4.96
N GLN A 96 10.69 10.85 5.98
CA GLN A 96 9.26 10.87 6.27
C GLN A 96 8.74 12.27 6.63
N ALA A 97 9.60 13.15 7.15
CA ALA A 97 9.25 14.52 7.51
C ALA A 97 9.23 15.51 6.32
N ARG A 98 9.54 15.05 5.10
CA ARG A 98 9.70 15.91 3.93
C ARG A 98 8.39 16.29 3.24
N LEU A 99 7.37 15.48 3.42
CA LEU A 99 6.06 15.68 2.82
C LEU A 99 4.97 15.63 3.90
N PRO A 100 3.79 16.21 3.66
CA PRO A 100 2.70 16.23 4.63
C PRO A 100 2.27 14.82 5.07
N ARG A 101 1.68 14.72 6.26
CA ARG A 101 1.12 13.49 6.82
C ARG A 101 2.13 12.33 6.82
N ASN A 102 3.35 12.60 7.32
CA ASN A 102 4.43 11.60 7.35
C ASN A 102 4.71 10.98 5.98
N SER A 103 4.66 11.80 4.92
CA SER A 103 4.84 11.38 3.53
C SER A 103 3.81 10.35 3.03
N SER A 104 2.60 10.33 3.60
CA SER A 104 1.49 9.47 3.17
C SER A 104 0.40 10.32 2.50
N PRO A 105 0.33 10.38 1.17
CA PRO A 105 -0.60 11.25 0.47
C PRO A 105 -2.08 10.82 0.62
N TYR A 106 -2.34 9.55 0.84
CA TYR A 106 -3.66 8.94 1.04
C TYR A 106 -3.54 7.78 2.03
N THR A 107 -4.68 7.26 2.47
CA THR A 107 -4.76 6.10 3.37
C THR A 107 -5.66 5.02 2.80
N SER A 108 -5.65 3.85 3.41
CA SER A 108 -6.60 2.76 3.19
C SER A 108 -6.87 2.06 4.51
N THR A 109 -7.63 0.98 4.47
CA THR A 109 -7.84 0.11 5.63
C THR A 109 -8.01 -1.34 5.17
N ILE A 110 -8.13 -2.25 6.12
CA ILE A 110 -8.29 -3.67 5.85
C ILE A 110 -9.77 -4.06 6.00
N VAL A 111 -10.29 -4.71 4.99
CA VAL A 111 -11.64 -5.26 4.93
C VAL A 111 -11.60 -6.73 4.46
N PHE A 112 -12.73 -7.37 4.38
CA PHE A 112 -12.86 -8.73 3.85
C PHE A 112 -13.63 -8.73 2.54
N VAL A 113 -13.24 -9.63 1.64
CA VAL A 113 -14.04 -9.98 0.48
C VAL A 113 -14.50 -11.42 0.64
N VAL A 114 -15.79 -11.65 0.48
CA VAL A 114 -16.40 -12.98 0.58
C VAL A 114 -17.11 -13.35 -0.72
N ARG A 115 -17.41 -14.63 -0.89
CA ARG A 115 -18.24 -15.11 -2.00
C ARG A 115 -19.65 -14.52 -1.87
N LYS A 116 -20.30 -14.31 -3.02
CA LYS A 116 -21.68 -13.78 -3.08
C LYS A 116 -22.63 -14.58 -2.19
N GLY A 117 -23.47 -13.86 -1.43
CA GLY A 117 -24.37 -14.44 -0.45
C GLY A 117 -23.70 -14.90 0.84
N ASN A 118 -22.40 -14.66 1.00
CA ASN A 118 -21.63 -14.93 2.21
C ASN A 118 -21.91 -16.30 2.86
N PRO A 119 -21.66 -17.42 2.17
CA PRO A 119 -22.10 -18.74 2.61
C PRO A 119 -21.48 -19.18 3.95
N LYS A 120 -20.30 -18.63 4.30
CA LYS A 120 -19.63 -18.87 5.60
C LYS A 120 -20.09 -17.91 6.70
N ARG A 121 -20.98 -16.96 6.40
CA ARG A 121 -21.51 -15.96 7.34
C ARG A 121 -20.41 -15.20 8.06
N ILE A 122 -19.37 -14.80 7.31
CA ILE A 122 -18.27 -13.97 7.81
C ILE A 122 -18.81 -12.56 8.10
N ARG A 123 -18.65 -12.08 9.32
CA ARG A 123 -19.09 -10.75 9.76
C ARG A 123 -17.96 -9.94 10.39
N ASP A 124 -17.03 -10.63 11.06
CA ASP A 124 -15.92 -9.99 11.77
C ASP A 124 -14.72 -10.93 11.86
N TRP A 125 -13.63 -10.46 12.40
CA TRP A 125 -12.37 -11.17 12.57
C TRP A 125 -12.50 -12.53 13.27
N ASP A 126 -13.40 -12.65 14.25
CA ASP A 126 -13.65 -13.91 14.96
C ASP A 126 -14.17 -15.02 14.05
N ASP A 127 -14.80 -14.68 12.96
CA ASP A 127 -15.30 -15.66 12.00
C ASP A 127 -14.17 -16.30 11.18
N LEU A 128 -13.04 -15.58 11.01
CA LEU A 128 -11.87 -16.05 10.25
C LEU A 128 -11.13 -17.20 10.94
N VAL A 129 -11.29 -17.35 12.25
CA VAL A 129 -10.64 -18.40 13.03
C VAL A 129 -11.52 -19.63 13.30
N LYS A 130 -12.73 -19.66 12.71
CA LYS A 130 -13.65 -20.80 12.82
C LYS A 130 -13.14 -22.01 12.01
N PRO A 131 -13.35 -23.22 12.47
CA PRO A 131 -13.07 -24.43 11.68
C PRO A 131 -13.82 -24.43 10.34
N GLY A 132 -13.15 -24.85 9.27
CA GLY A 132 -13.74 -24.94 7.94
C GLY A 132 -13.91 -23.62 7.19
N VAL A 133 -13.35 -22.52 7.70
CA VAL A 133 -13.19 -21.26 6.97
C VAL A 133 -11.80 -21.25 6.33
N SER A 134 -11.71 -21.04 5.02
CA SER A 134 -10.46 -20.91 4.29
C SER A 134 -10.16 -19.44 4.00
N VAL A 135 -9.05 -18.92 4.55
CA VAL A 135 -8.65 -17.52 4.50
C VAL A 135 -7.54 -17.32 3.48
N ILE A 136 -7.68 -16.34 2.60
CA ILE A 136 -6.62 -15.92 1.67
C ILE A 136 -6.05 -14.59 2.15
N THR A 137 -4.74 -14.54 2.26
CA THR A 137 -3.96 -13.32 2.55
C THR A 137 -2.54 -13.50 2.00
N PRO A 138 -1.85 -12.43 1.59
CA PRO A 138 -0.48 -12.57 1.12
C PRO A 138 0.52 -12.81 2.27
N ASN A 139 1.77 -13.07 1.91
CA ASN A 139 2.84 -13.40 2.85
C ASN A 139 3.44 -12.14 3.51
N PRO A 140 3.40 -11.99 4.83
CA PRO A 140 3.99 -10.86 5.55
C PRO A 140 5.52 -10.70 5.37
N LYS A 141 6.25 -11.77 4.99
CA LYS A 141 7.69 -11.68 4.72
C LYS A 141 8.02 -10.95 3.41
N THR A 142 7.08 -10.88 2.46
CA THR A 142 7.30 -10.28 1.13
C THR A 142 6.36 -9.14 0.81
N SER A 143 5.16 -9.14 1.39
CA SER A 143 4.10 -8.17 1.14
C SER A 143 3.90 -7.21 2.32
N GLY A 144 4.10 -5.92 2.07
CA GLY A 144 3.74 -4.89 3.05
C GLY A 144 2.23 -4.83 3.32
N GLY A 145 1.41 -5.11 2.29
CA GLY A 145 -0.05 -5.24 2.45
C GLY A 145 -0.42 -6.33 3.45
N ALA A 146 0.27 -7.47 3.38
CA ALA A 146 0.07 -8.56 4.33
C ALA A 146 0.45 -8.20 5.78
N ARG A 147 1.47 -7.35 5.96
CA ARG A 147 1.83 -6.85 7.31
C ARG A 147 0.70 -6.01 7.90
N TRP A 148 0.06 -5.17 7.10
CA TRP A 148 -1.12 -4.43 7.53
C TRP A 148 -2.30 -5.37 7.85
N ASN A 149 -2.56 -6.40 7.04
CA ASN A 149 -3.59 -7.41 7.30
C ASN A 149 -3.34 -8.12 8.65
N TYR A 150 -2.10 -8.54 8.89
CA TYR A 150 -1.67 -9.18 10.14
C TYR A 150 -1.87 -8.25 11.34
N LEU A 151 -1.42 -6.99 11.24
CA LEU A 151 -1.51 -6.02 12.33
C LEU A 151 -2.97 -5.60 12.60
N ALA A 152 -3.82 -5.57 11.58
CA ALA A 152 -5.26 -5.34 11.77
C ALA A 152 -5.89 -6.45 12.63
N ALA A 153 -5.60 -7.71 12.31
CA ALA A 153 -6.07 -8.88 13.07
C ALA A 153 -5.49 -8.90 14.50
N TRP A 154 -4.21 -8.55 14.65
CA TRP A 154 -3.57 -8.48 15.97
C TRP A 154 -4.18 -7.39 16.84
N GLY A 155 -4.34 -6.18 16.31
CA GLY A 155 -4.93 -5.05 17.02
C GLY A 155 -6.39 -5.29 17.41
N TYR A 156 -7.15 -5.98 16.55
CA TYR A 156 -8.49 -6.45 16.92
C TYR A 156 -8.45 -7.35 18.14
N ALA A 157 -7.60 -8.38 18.14
CA ALA A 157 -7.49 -9.33 19.25
C ALA A 157 -7.02 -8.66 20.56
N LEU A 158 -6.09 -7.69 20.46
CA LEU A 158 -5.64 -6.90 21.63
C LEU A 158 -6.75 -6.04 22.24
N LYS A 159 -7.64 -5.48 21.41
CA LYS A 159 -8.69 -4.56 21.86
C LYS A 159 -9.94 -5.27 22.37
N LYS A 160 -9.99 -6.59 22.28
CA LYS A 160 -11.07 -7.38 22.90
C LYS A 160 -10.99 -7.34 24.43
N PRO A 161 -12.10 -7.51 25.15
CA PRO A 161 -12.08 -7.69 26.60
C PRO A 161 -11.12 -8.81 26.99
N GLY A 162 -10.17 -8.53 27.88
CA GLY A 162 -9.11 -9.46 28.28
C GLY A 162 -7.99 -9.65 27.25
N GLY A 163 -7.92 -8.78 26.21
CA GLY A 163 -6.88 -8.82 25.18
C GLY A 163 -5.47 -8.59 25.73
N SER A 164 -4.54 -9.37 25.21
CA SER A 164 -3.10 -9.31 25.54
C SER A 164 -2.29 -9.80 24.34
N ASP A 165 -0.97 -9.61 24.36
CA ASP A 165 -0.10 -10.16 23.32
C ASP A 165 -0.17 -11.69 23.24
N ALA A 166 -0.41 -12.38 24.35
CA ALA A 166 -0.58 -13.83 24.37
C ALA A 166 -1.88 -14.25 23.63
N THR A 167 -3.00 -13.61 23.94
CA THR A 167 -4.28 -13.90 23.28
C THR A 167 -4.28 -13.48 21.81
N ALA A 168 -3.61 -12.37 21.46
CA ALA A 168 -3.46 -11.95 20.07
C ALA A 168 -2.59 -12.95 19.28
N ARG A 169 -1.50 -13.44 19.86
CA ARG A 169 -0.68 -14.50 19.24
C ARG A 169 -1.48 -15.77 18.97
N GLU A 170 -2.26 -16.22 19.95
CA GLU A 170 -3.11 -17.40 19.80
C GLU A 170 -4.16 -17.18 18.69
N PHE A 171 -4.79 -16.00 18.67
CA PHE A 171 -5.75 -15.62 17.64
C PHE A 171 -5.13 -15.68 16.24
N LEU A 172 -3.97 -15.07 16.05
CA LEU A 172 -3.25 -15.11 14.77
C LEU A 172 -2.80 -16.53 14.39
N ALA A 173 -2.34 -17.33 15.36
CA ALA A 173 -2.00 -18.73 15.10
C ALA A 173 -3.22 -19.53 14.59
N ARG A 174 -4.40 -19.28 15.15
CA ARG A 174 -5.65 -19.88 14.66
C ARG A 174 -6.03 -19.37 13.27
N LEU A 175 -5.89 -18.06 13.01
CA LEU A 175 -6.15 -17.46 11.71
C LEU A 175 -5.23 -18.09 10.64
N PHE A 176 -3.93 -18.14 10.88
CA PHE A 176 -2.96 -18.65 9.91
C PHE A 176 -3.04 -20.17 9.69
N ARG A 177 -3.63 -20.94 10.61
CA ARG A 177 -4.00 -22.35 10.35
C ARG A 177 -5.09 -22.48 9.27
N ASN A 178 -5.92 -21.46 9.11
CA ASN A 178 -6.96 -21.40 8.09
C ASN A 178 -6.46 -20.82 6.74
N VAL A 179 -5.16 -20.48 6.64
CA VAL A 179 -4.55 -19.92 5.42
C VAL A 179 -3.84 -21.03 4.64
N PRO A 180 -4.42 -21.52 3.53
CA PRO A 180 -3.86 -22.64 2.77
C PRO A 180 -2.68 -22.25 1.89
N VAL A 181 -2.56 -20.97 1.51
CA VAL A 181 -1.53 -20.45 0.62
C VAL A 181 -1.18 -19.01 0.97
N LEU A 182 0.11 -18.66 0.88
CA LEU A 182 0.63 -17.31 1.05
C LEU A 182 1.25 -16.83 -0.27
N ASP A 183 0.50 -15.99 -0.98
CA ASP A 183 1.01 -15.35 -2.21
C ASP A 183 2.06 -14.29 -1.87
N THR A 184 2.96 -13.99 -2.80
CA THR A 184 4.09 -13.06 -2.57
C THR A 184 3.68 -11.60 -2.45
N GLY A 185 2.47 -11.23 -2.90
CA GLY A 185 1.94 -9.86 -2.88
C GLY A 185 0.41 -9.84 -2.88
N ALA A 186 -0.16 -8.66 -2.64
CA ALA A 186 -1.60 -8.47 -2.53
C ALA A 186 -2.35 -8.87 -3.81
N ARG A 187 -1.86 -8.47 -4.99
CA ARG A 187 -2.48 -8.83 -6.27
C ARG A 187 -2.48 -10.35 -6.51
N GLY A 188 -1.42 -11.07 -6.08
CA GLY A 188 -1.38 -12.53 -6.12
C GLY A 188 -2.50 -13.15 -5.28
N ALA A 189 -2.72 -12.66 -4.06
CA ALA A 189 -3.80 -13.12 -3.20
C ALA A 189 -5.19 -12.82 -3.80
N THR A 190 -5.37 -11.64 -4.40
CA THR A 190 -6.60 -11.27 -5.12
C THR A 190 -6.86 -12.22 -6.30
N THR A 191 -5.84 -12.55 -7.09
CA THR A 191 -5.95 -13.54 -8.19
C THR A 191 -6.26 -14.94 -7.67
N THR A 192 -5.59 -15.37 -6.59
CA THR A 192 -5.85 -16.68 -5.96
C THR A 192 -7.29 -16.80 -5.49
N PHE A 193 -7.81 -15.76 -4.84
CA PHE A 193 -9.20 -15.72 -4.42
C PHE A 193 -10.16 -15.52 -5.60
N GLY A 194 -9.97 -14.48 -6.40
CA GLY A 194 -10.94 -14.03 -7.42
C GLY A 194 -11.01 -14.94 -8.65
N GLU A 195 -9.85 -15.32 -9.20
CA GLU A 195 -9.76 -16.04 -10.47
C GLU A 195 -9.61 -17.55 -10.28
N ARG A 196 -8.74 -17.97 -9.33
CA ARG A 196 -8.53 -19.42 -9.08
C ARG A 196 -9.62 -20.04 -8.20
N GLY A 197 -10.48 -19.20 -7.60
CA GLY A 197 -11.63 -19.67 -6.81
C GLY A 197 -11.26 -20.26 -5.44
N LEU A 198 -10.03 -20.07 -4.96
CA LEU A 198 -9.58 -20.58 -3.66
C LEU A 198 -10.04 -19.70 -2.50
N GLY A 199 -10.33 -20.32 -1.37
CA GLY A 199 -10.72 -19.63 -0.13
C GLY A 199 -12.18 -19.18 -0.06
N ASP A 200 -12.63 -18.99 1.15
CA ASP A 200 -13.97 -18.50 1.49
C ASP A 200 -13.96 -16.98 1.70
N VAL A 201 -12.84 -16.44 2.20
CA VAL A 201 -12.66 -15.03 2.53
C VAL A 201 -11.24 -14.57 2.15
N LEU A 202 -11.14 -13.40 1.55
CA LEU A 202 -9.89 -12.69 1.30
C LEU A 202 -9.78 -11.53 2.30
N ILE A 203 -8.68 -11.46 3.04
CA ILE A 203 -8.31 -10.26 3.80
C ILE A 203 -7.58 -9.33 2.83
N ALA A 204 -8.18 -8.18 2.55
CA ALA A 204 -7.70 -7.27 1.51
C ALA A 204 -7.65 -5.82 2.00
N TRP A 205 -6.84 -5.01 1.33
CA TRP A 205 -6.98 -3.57 1.39
C TRP A 205 -8.29 -3.14 0.74
N GLU A 206 -8.87 -2.07 1.25
CA GLU A 206 -10.17 -1.54 0.83
C GLU A 206 -10.23 -1.29 -0.68
N ASN A 207 -9.20 -0.68 -1.26
CA ASN A 207 -9.11 -0.44 -2.70
C ASN A 207 -9.09 -1.74 -3.54
N GLU A 208 -8.35 -2.78 -3.11
CA GLU A 208 -8.35 -4.08 -3.79
C GLU A 208 -9.71 -4.79 -3.67
N ALA A 209 -10.36 -4.65 -2.50
CA ALA A 209 -11.70 -5.19 -2.30
C ALA A 209 -12.72 -4.55 -3.23
N PHE A 210 -12.69 -3.24 -3.40
CA PHE A 210 -13.58 -2.54 -4.32
C PHE A 210 -13.26 -2.83 -5.78
N LEU A 211 -11.97 -2.90 -6.16
CA LEU A 211 -11.57 -3.32 -7.51
C LEU A 211 -12.16 -4.70 -7.84
N LEU A 212 -11.98 -5.66 -6.94
CA LEU A 212 -12.48 -7.02 -7.15
C LEU A 212 -14.02 -7.09 -7.24
N THR A 213 -14.72 -6.37 -6.37
CA THR A 213 -16.18 -6.46 -6.27
C THR A 213 -16.91 -5.57 -7.27
N LYS A 214 -16.34 -4.43 -7.70
CA LYS A 214 -16.99 -3.51 -8.62
C LYS A 214 -16.60 -3.72 -10.08
N GLU A 215 -15.33 -4.08 -10.34
CA GLU A 215 -14.80 -4.12 -11.69
C GLU A 215 -14.59 -5.54 -12.21
N VAL A 216 -14.20 -6.48 -11.34
CA VAL A 216 -13.83 -7.84 -11.76
C VAL A 216 -14.99 -8.82 -11.62
N GLY A 217 -15.78 -8.74 -10.54
CA GLY A 217 -16.85 -9.70 -10.30
C GLY A 217 -17.98 -9.18 -9.39
N PRO A 218 -18.73 -8.16 -9.83
CA PRO A 218 -19.79 -7.57 -9.00
C PRO A 218 -20.88 -8.54 -8.61
N GLU A 219 -21.09 -9.61 -9.39
CA GLU A 219 -22.04 -10.68 -9.13
C GLU A 219 -21.47 -11.86 -8.32
N LYS A 220 -20.13 -11.90 -8.08
CA LYS A 220 -19.45 -13.04 -7.46
C LYS A 220 -19.00 -12.78 -6.03
N PHE A 221 -18.85 -11.52 -5.65
CA PHE A 221 -18.20 -11.15 -4.40
C PHE A 221 -18.98 -10.07 -3.65
N GLU A 222 -18.74 -10.00 -2.34
CA GLU A 222 -19.26 -8.97 -1.45
C GLU A 222 -18.16 -8.49 -0.50
N VAL A 223 -18.16 -7.19 -0.18
CA VAL A 223 -17.29 -6.64 0.85
C VAL A 223 -17.95 -6.78 2.21
N VAL A 224 -17.22 -7.30 3.17
CA VAL A 224 -17.58 -7.31 4.58
C VAL A 224 -16.65 -6.38 5.34
N VAL A 225 -17.23 -5.39 6.00
CA VAL A 225 -16.48 -4.41 6.80
C VAL A 225 -16.42 -4.93 8.24
N PRO A 226 -15.23 -5.18 8.80
CA PRO A 226 -15.09 -5.64 10.17
C PRO A 226 -15.46 -4.53 11.17
N SER A 227 -15.74 -4.91 12.42
CA SER A 227 -16.07 -3.97 13.49
C SER A 227 -14.97 -2.95 13.77
N MET A 228 -13.70 -3.35 13.55
CA MET A 228 -12.55 -2.48 13.67
C MET A 228 -11.43 -2.92 12.74
N SER A 229 -10.58 -1.95 12.34
CA SER A 229 -9.42 -2.20 11.51
C SER A 229 -8.30 -1.19 11.77
N ILE A 230 -7.20 -1.28 11.03
CA ILE A 230 -6.05 -0.38 11.12
C ILE A 230 -6.07 0.65 9.99
N VAL A 231 -5.64 1.89 10.29
CA VAL A 231 -5.34 2.86 9.25
C VAL A 231 -4.05 2.43 8.54
N ALA A 232 -4.16 2.09 7.27
CA ALA A 232 -3.00 1.82 6.43
C ALA A 232 -2.52 3.13 5.77
N GLU A 233 -1.28 3.49 6.04
CA GLU A 233 -0.65 4.75 5.61
C GLU A 233 0.52 4.45 4.65
N PRO A 234 0.25 4.25 3.34
CA PRO A 234 1.30 3.97 2.37
C PRO A 234 2.14 5.21 2.09
N PRO A 235 3.42 5.22 2.45
CA PRO A 235 4.27 6.38 2.29
C PRO A 235 4.95 6.43 0.93
N VAL A 236 5.39 7.64 0.57
CA VAL A 236 6.15 7.92 -0.65
C VAL A 236 7.46 8.64 -0.32
N ALA A 237 8.52 8.41 -1.09
CA ALA A 237 9.79 9.08 -0.87
C ALA A 237 10.60 9.26 -2.14
N LEU A 238 11.38 10.33 -2.17
CA LEU A 238 12.46 10.56 -3.14
C LEU A 238 13.65 9.65 -2.79
N VAL A 239 14.19 8.97 -3.78
CA VAL A 239 15.45 8.22 -3.65
C VAL A 239 16.59 9.12 -4.06
N ASP A 240 17.07 9.91 -3.11
CA ASP A 240 17.93 11.07 -3.33
C ASP A 240 19.13 10.80 -4.24
N ARG A 241 19.92 9.77 -3.93
CA ARG A 241 21.13 9.46 -4.66
C ARG A 241 20.87 9.07 -6.11
N ASN A 242 19.81 8.32 -6.37
CA ASN A 242 19.46 7.93 -7.72
C ASN A 242 18.92 9.11 -8.51
N ALA A 243 18.04 9.91 -7.91
CA ALA A 243 17.51 11.12 -8.54
C ALA A 243 18.60 12.14 -8.86
N ASP A 244 19.63 12.28 -8.00
CA ASP A 244 20.80 13.12 -8.27
C ASP A 244 21.66 12.56 -9.42
N LYS A 245 21.91 11.25 -9.40
CA LYS A 245 22.66 10.55 -10.44
C LYS A 245 22.03 10.71 -11.83
N HIS A 246 20.68 10.62 -11.87
CA HIS A 246 19.90 10.74 -13.12
C HIS A 246 19.62 12.18 -13.52
N GLY A 247 19.88 13.17 -12.66
CA GLY A 247 19.47 14.57 -12.86
C GLY A 247 17.97 14.80 -12.82
N THR A 248 17.23 13.90 -12.18
CA THR A 248 15.75 13.88 -12.14
C THR A 248 15.16 14.46 -10.85
N ARG A 249 16.00 14.91 -9.89
CA ARG A 249 15.56 15.38 -8.57
C ARG A 249 14.40 16.37 -8.64
N ALA A 250 14.48 17.39 -9.49
CA ALA A 250 13.45 18.42 -9.54
C ALA A 250 12.09 17.88 -9.99
N VAL A 251 12.07 17.05 -11.02
CA VAL A 251 10.83 16.46 -11.53
C VAL A 251 10.30 15.36 -10.60
N ALA A 252 11.19 14.58 -9.97
CA ALA A 252 10.79 13.56 -8.98
C ALA A 252 10.19 14.19 -7.71
N GLN A 253 10.76 15.29 -7.22
CA GLN A 253 10.20 16.05 -6.12
C GLN A 253 8.83 16.64 -6.48
N ALA A 254 8.70 17.26 -7.66
CA ALA A 254 7.43 17.80 -8.12
C ALA A 254 6.36 16.71 -8.31
N TYR A 255 6.75 15.50 -8.73
CA TYR A 255 5.84 14.36 -8.80
C TYR A 255 5.30 13.97 -7.43
N LEU A 256 6.15 13.90 -6.41
CA LEU A 256 5.73 13.57 -5.05
C LEU A 256 4.83 14.65 -4.46
N GLU A 257 5.11 15.94 -4.72
CA GLU A 257 4.26 17.06 -4.31
C GLU A 257 2.92 17.04 -5.02
N PHE A 258 2.87 16.63 -6.30
CA PHE A 258 1.64 16.52 -7.06
C PHE A 258 0.65 15.54 -6.42
N LEU A 259 1.11 14.49 -5.74
CA LEU A 259 0.24 13.53 -5.04
C LEU A 259 -0.64 14.18 -3.96
N TYR A 260 -0.30 15.39 -3.52
CA TYR A 260 -1.05 16.16 -2.51
C TYR A 260 -1.96 17.24 -3.11
N THR A 261 -2.00 17.38 -4.44
CA THR A 261 -2.92 18.31 -5.12
C THR A 261 -4.35 17.78 -5.13
N GLU A 262 -5.35 18.67 -5.23
CA GLU A 262 -6.75 18.28 -5.34
C GLU A 262 -6.98 17.30 -6.49
N GLU A 263 -6.31 17.48 -7.64
CA GLU A 263 -6.41 16.59 -8.80
C GLU A 263 -5.94 15.16 -8.46
N ALA A 264 -4.74 15.01 -7.89
CA ALA A 264 -4.22 13.69 -7.52
C ALA A 264 -5.03 13.04 -6.37
N GLN A 265 -5.55 13.84 -5.44
CA GLN A 265 -6.41 13.36 -4.36
C GLN A 265 -7.77 12.87 -4.87
N ALA A 266 -8.35 13.53 -5.89
CA ALA A 266 -9.56 13.05 -6.58
C ALA A 266 -9.29 11.74 -7.35
N ILE A 267 -8.10 11.61 -7.97
CA ILE A 267 -7.68 10.35 -8.60
C ILE A 267 -7.54 9.25 -7.53
N ALA A 268 -6.95 9.54 -6.37
CA ALA A 268 -6.85 8.59 -5.27
C ALA A 268 -8.24 8.10 -4.81
N ALA A 269 -9.21 9.01 -4.63
CA ALA A 269 -10.58 8.65 -4.28
C ALA A 269 -11.25 7.78 -5.34
N LYS A 270 -11.08 8.10 -6.63
CA LYS A 270 -11.58 7.28 -7.76
C LYS A 270 -11.08 5.84 -7.68
N HIS A 271 -9.83 5.64 -7.25
CA HIS A 271 -9.22 4.33 -7.06
C HIS A 271 -9.40 3.77 -5.64
N HIS A 272 -10.41 4.25 -4.91
CA HIS A 272 -10.80 3.78 -3.58
C HIS A 272 -9.72 3.88 -2.51
N TYR A 273 -8.79 4.84 -2.65
CA TYR A 273 -7.93 5.28 -1.56
C TYR A 273 -8.58 6.46 -0.84
N ARG A 274 -8.51 6.47 0.48
CA ARG A 274 -9.07 7.54 1.31
C ARG A 274 -8.21 8.79 1.17
N PRO A 275 -8.73 9.89 0.59
CA PRO A 275 -7.94 11.09 0.36
C PRO A 275 -7.46 11.71 1.67
N GLY A 276 -6.25 12.26 1.64
CA GLY A 276 -5.75 13.05 2.76
C GLY A 276 -6.16 14.53 2.71
N ASP A 277 -6.66 15.02 1.57
CA ASP A 277 -7.24 16.34 1.44
C ASP A 277 -8.66 16.37 2.02
N ALA A 278 -8.94 17.32 2.94
CA ALA A 278 -10.21 17.37 3.67
C ALA A 278 -11.41 17.66 2.77
N LYS A 279 -11.25 18.48 1.74
CA LYS A 279 -12.32 18.85 0.80
C LYS A 279 -12.69 17.64 -0.07
N ILE A 280 -11.69 16.94 -0.62
CA ILE A 280 -11.90 15.75 -1.42
C ILE A 280 -12.43 14.60 -0.56
N ALA A 281 -11.90 14.41 0.65
CA ALA A 281 -12.39 13.42 1.60
C ALA A 281 -13.87 13.63 1.94
N ALA A 282 -14.30 14.88 2.17
CA ALA A 282 -15.70 15.20 2.42
C ALA A 282 -16.61 14.90 1.22
N ALA A 283 -16.15 15.24 0.00
CA ALA A 283 -16.88 14.96 -1.23
C ALA A 283 -17.09 13.47 -1.50
N HIS A 284 -16.15 12.63 -1.06
CA HIS A 284 -16.15 11.18 -1.24
C HIS A 284 -16.50 10.38 0.02
N ALA A 285 -17.00 11.03 1.07
CA ALA A 285 -17.28 10.37 2.35
C ALA A 285 -18.28 9.20 2.26
N ALA A 286 -19.20 9.25 1.29
CA ALA A 286 -20.18 8.19 1.05
C ALA A 286 -19.58 6.94 0.36
N ASP A 287 -18.42 7.08 -0.28
CA ASP A 287 -17.77 5.99 -1.02
C ASP A 287 -17.04 5.02 -0.07
N PHE A 288 -16.79 5.46 1.16
CA PHE A 288 -16.02 4.71 2.15
C PHE A 288 -16.86 4.28 3.34
N PRO A 289 -16.83 3.00 3.73
CA PRO A 289 -17.56 2.53 4.90
C PRO A 289 -17.02 3.18 6.18
N ARG A 290 -17.92 3.39 7.13
CA ARG A 290 -17.58 3.81 8.49
C ARG A 290 -17.20 2.58 9.31
N LEU A 291 -16.03 2.60 9.94
CA LEU A 291 -15.58 1.56 10.86
C LEU A 291 -14.68 2.18 11.93
N THR A 292 -14.50 1.47 13.03
CA THR A 292 -13.54 1.89 14.06
C THR A 292 -12.13 1.63 13.57
N LEU A 293 -11.30 2.67 13.58
CA LEU A 293 -9.91 2.60 13.13
C LEU A 293 -8.95 2.88 14.28
N PHE A 294 -7.85 2.15 14.31
CA PHE A 294 -6.69 2.44 15.14
C PHE A 294 -5.45 2.65 14.26
N THR A 295 -4.43 3.31 14.79
CA THR A 295 -3.18 3.57 14.08
C THR A 295 -2.08 2.60 14.49
N ILE A 296 -1.02 2.53 13.67
CA ILE A 296 0.18 1.76 14.00
C ILE A 296 0.86 2.30 15.26
N ASP A 297 0.80 3.62 15.47
CA ASP A 297 1.41 4.27 16.63
C ASP A 297 0.64 3.98 17.91
N ASP A 298 -0.69 4.03 17.88
CA ASP A 298 -1.55 3.81 19.06
C ASP A 298 -1.42 2.41 19.64
N VAL A 299 -1.29 1.40 18.77
CA VAL A 299 -1.33 -0.01 19.21
C VAL A 299 0.05 -0.63 19.29
N PHE A 300 0.95 -0.28 18.37
CA PHE A 300 2.25 -0.95 18.24
C PHE A 300 3.44 -0.03 18.56
N GLY A 301 3.20 1.26 18.79
CA GLY A 301 4.25 2.27 19.01
C GLY A 301 5.12 2.50 17.78
N GLY A 302 4.52 2.37 16.60
CA GLY A 302 5.10 2.66 15.29
C GLY A 302 5.74 1.46 14.58
N TRP A 303 6.03 1.66 13.27
CA TRP A 303 6.52 0.60 12.40
C TRP A 303 7.82 -0.05 12.85
N ARG A 304 8.76 0.70 13.41
CA ARG A 304 10.04 0.13 13.87
C ARG A 304 9.85 -0.94 14.93
N LYS A 305 8.95 -0.69 15.89
CA LYS A 305 8.63 -1.66 16.94
C LYS A 305 7.85 -2.84 16.40
N ALA A 306 6.83 -2.57 15.58
CA ALA A 306 6.02 -3.61 14.94
C ALA A 306 6.86 -4.53 14.05
N GLN A 307 7.74 -3.97 13.23
CA GLN A 307 8.65 -4.72 12.37
C GLN A 307 9.52 -5.68 13.18
N LYS A 308 10.19 -5.14 14.20
CA LYS A 308 11.09 -5.93 15.07
C LYS A 308 10.35 -7.05 15.81
N ALA A 309 9.17 -6.76 16.35
CA ALA A 309 8.43 -7.72 17.17
C ALA A 309 7.77 -8.82 16.33
N HIS A 310 7.29 -8.49 15.14
CA HIS A 310 6.42 -9.38 14.39
C HIS A 310 7.03 -9.96 13.12
N PHE A 311 7.89 -9.21 12.39
CA PHE A 311 8.25 -9.55 11.01
C PHE A 311 9.74 -9.76 10.74
N ASP A 312 10.63 -9.32 11.63
CA ASP A 312 12.06 -9.66 11.55
C ASP A 312 12.24 -11.17 11.70
N ASP A 313 13.39 -11.67 11.30
CA ASP A 313 13.70 -13.10 11.41
C ASP A 313 13.63 -13.54 12.87
N GLY A 314 12.87 -14.61 13.12
CA GLY A 314 12.55 -15.08 14.47
C GLY A 314 11.44 -14.28 15.16
N GLY A 315 10.83 -13.30 14.51
CA GLY A 315 9.70 -12.55 15.03
C GLY A 315 8.43 -13.38 15.20
N THR A 316 7.40 -12.77 15.76
CA THR A 316 6.15 -13.48 16.12
C THR A 316 5.50 -14.19 14.95
N PHE A 317 5.58 -13.64 13.71
CA PHE A 317 5.05 -14.31 12.53
C PHE A 317 5.73 -15.66 12.25
N ASP A 318 7.05 -15.73 12.37
CA ASP A 318 7.80 -16.98 12.17
C ASP A 318 7.46 -18.05 13.23
N LEU A 319 7.07 -17.63 14.44
CA LEU A 319 6.62 -18.53 15.50
C LEU A 319 5.20 -19.04 15.29
N ILE A 320 4.34 -18.24 14.64
CA ILE A 320 2.93 -18.56 14.37
C ILE A 320 2.78 -19.45 13.13
N TYR A 321 3.46 -19.08 12.06
CA TYR A 321 3.35 -19.73 10.76
C TYR A 321 4.53 -20.69 10.54
N GLN A 322 4.26 -21.98 10.74
CA GLN A 322 5.20 -23.05 10.48
C GLN A 322 4.63 -23.95 9.38
N PRO A 323 5.08 -23.79 8.12
CA PRO A 323 4.60 -24.63 7.03
C PRO A 323 4.85 -26.12 7.32
N GLY A 324 3.81 -26.95 7.25
CA GLY A 324 3.94 -28.41 7.40
C GLY A 324 3.82 -28.96 8.81
N ARG A 325 3.35 -28.18 9.78
CA ARG A 325 2.96 -28.68 11.11
C ARG A 325 1.46 -28.59 11.33
#